data_ee51467ec607a3152d8748855e5176df
#
_entry.id   ee51467ec607a3152d8748855e5176df
#
_cell.length_a   1.000
_cell.length_b   1.000
_cell.length_c   1.000
_cell.angle_alpha   90.00
_cell.angle_beta   90.00
_cell.angle_gamma   90.00
#
_symmetry.space_group_name_H-M   'P 1'
#
loop_
_entity.id
_entity.type
_entity.pdbx_description
1 polymer ?
#
loop_
_entity_poly.entity_id
_entity_poly.type
_entity_poly.pdbx_seq_one_letter_code
_entity_poly.pdbx_strand_id
1 'polypeptide(L)'
;MRILGLIATLVMLGQPLMAETPPMISVAGEGRINVAPDMATIMLGVTTEADTAKAAMDANSERLAGAIAALKAAGIEDKDIQTTGLNLGPRYDYNSTKSDGTAQITAFAQ
;
A
#
# COMPACT_ATOMS: atom_id res chain seq x y z
N MET A 1 70.12 -40.43 15.61
CA MET A 1 69.47 -39.92 16.87
C MET A 1 69.45 -38.39 16.97
N ARG A 2 70.23 -37.62 16.18
CA ARG A 2 70.29 -36.13 16.29
C ARG A 2 69.24 -35.44 15.39
N ILE A 3 68.65 -36.12 14.39
CA ILE A 3 67.67 -35.55 13.45
C ILE A 3 66.25 -35.66 13.99
N LEU A 4 65.96 -36.65 14.83
CA LEU A 4 64.63 -36.83 15.43
C LEU A 4 64.28 -35.75 16.47
N GLY A 5 65.30 -35.14 17.14
CA GLY A 5 65.09 -34.05 18.10
C GLY A 5 64.72 -32.70 17.45
N LEU A 6 65.16 -32.46 16.22
CA LEU A 6 64.90 -31.19 15.52
C LEU A 6 63.49 -31.07 14.93
N ILE A 7 62.88 -32.21 14.60
CA ILE A 7 61.50 -32.24 14.06
C ILE A 7 60.47 -32.08 15.17
N ALA A 8 60.76 -32.56 16.37
CA ALA A 8 59.84 -32.42 17.52
C ALA A 8 59.74 -30.95 18.00
N THR A 9 60.78 -30.14 17.80
CA THR A 9 60.78 -28.73 18.24
C THR A 9 60.03 -27.81 17.27
N LEU A 10 59.85 -28.18 16.00
CA LEU A 10 59.17 -27.37 15.00
C LEU A 10 57.64 -27.49 15.05
N VAL A 11 57.13 -28.58 15.66
CA VAL A 11 55.67 -28.82 15.76
C VAL A 11 55.03 -27.97 16.88
N MET A 12 55.80 -27.46 17.81
CA MET A 12 55.27 -26.64 18.92
C MET A 12 55.07 -25.18 18.61
N LEU A 13 55.49 -24.66 17.42
CA LEU A 13 55.32 -23.27 17.04
C LEU A 13 54.02 -23.00 16.26
N GLY A 14 53.20 -23.99 16.02
CA GLY A 14 51.92 -23.86 15.26
C GLY A 14 50.69 -23.75 16.15
N GLN A 15 50.74 -23.04 17.26
CA GLN A 15 49.54 -22.74 18.04
C GLN A 15 48.71 -21.69 17.29
N PRO A 16 47.46 -21.97 16.90
CA PRO A 16 46.59 -20.94 16.34
C PRO A 16 46.34 -19.88 17.40
N LEU A 17 46.76 -18.64 17.12
CA LEU A 17 46.29 -17.49 17.88
C LEU A 17 44.77 -17.40 17.69
N MET A 18 44.01 -17.84 18.68
CA MET A 18 42.58 -17.54 18.76
C MET A 18 42.47 -16.04 19.04
N ALA A 19 42.07 -15.25 18.01
CA ALA A 19 41.71 -13.87 18.22
C ALA A 19 40.44 -13.82 19.09
N GLU A 20 40.57 -13.44 20.33
CA GLU A 20 39.42 -13.16 21.18
C GLU A 20 38.64 -11.98 20.60
N THR A 21 37.37 -12.22 20.24
CA THR A 21 36.45 -11.15 19.83
C THR A 21 36.22 -10.25 21.05
N PRO A 22 36.51 -8.95 20.98
CA PRO A 22 36.30 -8.07 22.11
C PRO A 22 34.81 -8.06 22.51
N PRO A 23 34.52 -8.06 23.81
CA PRO A 23 33.16 -8.02 24.30
C PRO A 23 32.46 -6.73 23.79
N MET A 24 31.35 -6.89 23.12
CA MET A 24 30.57 -5.77 22.56
C MET A 24 29.23 -5.67 23.30
N ILE A 25 28.93 -4.47 23.77
CA ILE A 25 27.61 -4.18 24.36
C ILE A 25 26.82 -3.39 23.30
N SER A 26 25.68 -3.93 22.89
CA SER A 26 24.73 -3.25 22.02
C SER A 26 23.50 -2.89 22.83
N VAL A 27 23.16 -1.62 22.87
CA VAL A 27 21.96 -1.12 23.54
C VAL A 27 21.08 -0.39 22.52
N ALA A 28 19.79 -0.65 22.57
CA ALA A 28 18.78 0.07 21.80
C ALA A 28 17.89 0.84 22.77
N GLY A 29 17.55 2.07 22.40
CA GLY A 29 16.61 2.90 23.12
C GLY A 29 15.44 3.28 22.22
N GLU A 30 14.22 3.24 22.72
CA GLU A 30 13.02 3.72 22.04
C GLU A 30 12.49 4.96 22.76
N GLY A 31 12.13 5.96 21.97
CA GLY A 31 11.38 7.14 22.42
C GLY A 31 10.02 7.18 21.76
N ARG A 32 8.99 7.52 22.52
CA ARG A 32 7.62 7.71 22.00
C ARG A 32 7.13 9.09 22.35
N ILE A 33 6.63 9.78 21.36
CA ILE A 33 5.96 11.06 21.53
C ILE A 33 4.54 10.96 20.97
N ASN A 34 3.57 11.51 21.68
CA ASN A 34 2.20 11.62 21.23
C ASN A 34 1.94 13.09 20.88
N VAL A 35 1.55 13.35 19.65
CA VAL A 35 1.16 14.68 19.16
C VAL A 35 -0.26 14.61 18.60
N ALA A 36 -1.02 15.68 18.75
CA ALA A 36 -2.32 15.78 18.10
C ALA A 36 -2.13 15.97 16.61
N PRO A 37 -2.88 15.26 15.75
CA PRO A 37 -2.83 15.47 14.31
C PRO A 37 -3.39 16.86 13.97
N ASP A 38 -2.72 17.54 13.05
CA ASP A 38 -3.09 18.86 12.52
C ASP A 38 -3.65 18.79 11.10
N MET A 39 -3.61 17.59 10.49
CA MET A 39 -4.11 17.34 9.14
C MET A 39 -4.77 15.96 9.07
N ALA A 40 -5.81 15.86 8.26
CA ALA A 40 -6.43 14.59 7.89
C ALA A 40 -6.65 14.53 6.38
N THR A 41 -6.35 13.38 5.78
CA THR A 41 -6.66 13.11 4.38
C THR A 41 -7.84 12.14 4.32
N ILE A 42 -8.89 12.53 3.61
CA ILE A 42 -10.11 11.75 3.44
C ILE A 42 -10.24 11.37 1.97
N MET A 43 -10.49 10.09 1.70
CA MET A 43 -10.80 9.59 0.37
C MET A 43 -12.29 9.26 0.29
N LEU A 44 -12.96 9.85 -0.68
CA LEU A 44 -14.38 9.61 -0.95
C LEU A 44 -14.50 9.10 -2.39
N GLY A 45 -15.39 8.15 -2.62
CA GLY A 45 -15.67 7.62 -3.95
C GLY A 45 -17.17 7.62 -4.23
N VAL A 46 -17.54 7.83 -5.49
CA VAL A 46 -18.91 7.71 -5.98
C VAL A 46 -18.94 6.61 -7.00
N THR A 47 -19.77 5.59 -6.78
CA THR A 47 -20.02 4.52 -7.75
C THR A 47 -21.45 4.62 -8.24
N THR A 48 -21.64 4.55 -9.55
CA THR A 48 -22.94 4.55 -10.21
C THR A 48 -23.01 3.42 -11.23
N GLU A 49 -24.20 2.89 -11.41
CA GLU A 49 -24.50 1.83 -12.38
C GLU A 49 -25.67 2.26 -13.24
N ALA A 50 -25.62 1.92 -14.51
CA ALA A 50 -26.71 2.16 -15.44
C ALA A 50 -26.63 1.19 -16.64
N ASP A 51 -27.67 1.13 -17.42
CA ASP A 51 -27.76 0.25 -18.60
C ASP A 51 -26.76 0.62 -19.70
N THR A 52 -26.27 1.85 -19.69
CA THR A 52 -25.28 2.34 -20.66
C THR A 52 -24.13 3.06 -19.96
N ALA A 53 -22.96 3.02 -20.58
CA ALA A 53 -21.78 3.72 -20.11
C ALA A 53 -22.00 5.25 -19.98
N LYS A 54 -22.71 5.83 -20.95
CA LYS A 54 -23.04 7.26 -20.90
C LYS A 54 -23.91 7.60 -19.69
N ALA A 55 -24.98 6.86 -19.46
CA ALA A 55 -25.87 7.10 -18.32
C ALA A 55 -25.16 6.91 -16.98
N ALA A 56 -24.28 5.90 -16.88
CA ALA A 56 -23.47 5.67 -15.68
C ALA A 56 -22.51 6.85 -15.40
N MET A 57 -21.88 7.38 -16.44
CA MET A 57 -20.97 8.53 -16.33
C MET A 57 -21.71 9.82 -15.98
N ASP A 58 -22.85 10.09 -16.61
CA ASP A 58 -23.65 11.29 -16.34
C ASP A 58 -24.12 11.29 -14.87
N ALA A 59 -24.64 10.15 -14.40
CA ALA A 59 -25.05 9.99 -13.00
C ALA A 59 -23.89 10.09 -12.02
N ASN A 60 -22.70 9.56 -12.36
CA ASN A 60 -21.52 9.69 -11.56
C ASN A 60 -21.08 11.15 -11.43
N SER A 61 -21.03 11.86 -12.54
CA SER A 61 -20.64 13.27 -12.59
C SER A 61 -21.58 14.16 -11.76
N GLU A 62 -22.88 13.91 -11.85
CA GLU A 62 -23.88 14.65 -11.06
C GLU A 62 -23.69 14.42 -9.55
N ARG A 63 -23.53 13.15 -9.13
CA ARG A 63 -23.31 12.82 -7.71
C ARG A 63 -21.99 13.36 -7.20
N LEU A 64 -20.92 13.29 -7.99
CA LEU A 64 -19.63 13.84 -7.65
C LEU A 64 -19.68 15.36 -7.47
N ALA A 65 -20.36 16.05 -8.39
CA ALA A 65 -20.57 17.50 -8.27
C ALA A 65 -21.31 17.87 -6.98
N GLY A 66 -22.35 17.09 -6.62
CA GLY A 66 -23.05 17.25 -5.35
C GLY A 66 -22.15 17.04 -4.13
N ALA A 67 -21.30 16.02 -4.16
CA ALA A 67 -20.35 15.75 -3.08
C ALA A 67 -19.34 16.90 -2.94
N ILE A 68 -18.78 17.39 -4.04
CA ILE A 68 -17.85 18.54 -4.03
C ILE A 68 -18.54 19.79 -3.48
N ALA A 69 -19.78 20.04 -3.89
CA ALA A 69 -20.55 21.19 -3.38
C ALA A 69 -20.77 21.08 -1.86
N ALA A 70 -21.06 19.90 -1.34
CA ALA A 70 -21.21 19.67 0.08
C ALA A 70 -19.91 19.90 0.86
N LEU A 71 -18.76 19.45 0.33
CA LEU A 71 -17.45 19.70 0.93
C LEU A 71 -17.13 21.19 0.99
N LYS A 72 -17.40 21.93 -0.08
CA LYS A 72 -17.23 23.40 -0.12
C LYS A 72 -18.14 24.10 0.90
N ALA A 73 -19.39 23.65 1.01
CA ALA A 73 -20.32 24.19 2.01
C ALA A 73 -19.86 23.89 3.45
N ALA A 74 -19.12 22.80 3.66
CA ALA A 74 -18.49 22.46 4.94
C ALA A 74 -17.20 23.24 5.22
N GLY A 75 -16.76 24.11 4.29
CA GLY A 75 -15.59 24.97 4.47
C GLY A 75 -14.28 24.40 3.92
N ILE A 76 -14.32 23.32 3.14
CA ILE A 76 -13.14 22.79 2.46
C ILE A 76 -12.84 23.66 1.24
N GLU A 77 -11.62 24.16 1.14
CA GLU A 77 -11.18 25.01 0.04
C GLU A 77 -10.89 24.19 -1.25
N ASP A 78 -11.05 24.80 -2.41
CA ASP A 78 -10.82 24.15 -3.68
C ASP A 78 -9.41 23.56 -3.85
N LYS A 79 -8.41 24.19 -3.26
CA LYS A 79 -7.02 23.73 -3.28
C LYS A 79 -6.82 22.40 -2.54
N ASP A 80 -7.73 22.07 -1.60
CA ASP A 80 -7.67 20.86 -0.77
C ASP A 80 -8.55 19.72 -1.33
N ILE A 81 -9.25 19.96 -2.44
CA ILE A 81 -10.10 18.99 -3.14
C ILE A 81 -9.39 18.52 -4.42
N GLN A 82 -9.07 17.24 -4.49
CA GLN A 82 -8.49 16.65 -5.68
C GLN A 82 -9.34 15.46 -6.14
N THR A 83 -9.69 15.45 -7.41
CA THR A 83 -10.38 14.32 -8.05
C THR A 83 -9.36 13.42 -8.75
N THR A 84 -9.42 12.12 -8.48
CA THR A 84 -8.54 11.12 -9.07
C THR A 84 -9.33 9.86 -9.39
N GLY A 85 -8.80 9.01 -10.28
CA GLY A 85 -9.22 7.62 -10.39
C GLY A 85 -10.60 7.41 -11.04
N LEU A 86 -10.92 8.11 -12.14
CA LEU A 86 -12.11 7.79 -12.90
C LEU A 86 -11.98 6.44 -13.58
N ASN A 87 -12.90 5.52 -13.28
CA ASN A 87 -12.98 4.20 -13.89
C ASN A 87 -14.38 3.95 -14.45
N LEU A 88 -14.44 3.47 -15.69
CA LEU A 88 -15.67 3.07 -16.37
C LEU A 88 -15.48 1.65 -16.90
N GLY A 89 -16.37 0.75 -16.53
CA GLY A 89 -16.28 -0.65 -16.94
C GLY A 89 -17.64 -1.33 -17.10
N PRO A 90 -17.68 -2.47 -17.77
CA PRO A 90 -18.88 -3.32 -17.80
C PRO A 90 -19.05 -4.06 -16.49
N ARG A 91 -20.29 -4.19 -16.04
CA ARG A 91 -20.67 -5.10 -14.95
C ARG A 91 -21.53 -6.21 -15.51
N TYR A 92 -21.17 -7.44 -15.18
CA TYR A 92 -21.89 -8.63 -15.57
C TYR A 92 -22.79 -9.09 -14.44
N ASP A 93 -24.10 -9.14 -14.67
CA ASP A 93 -25.04 -9.74 -13.74
C ASP A 93 -25.36 -11.16 -14.20
N TYR A 94 -24.78 -12.13 -13.51
CA TYR A 94 -24.98 -13.55 -13.78
C TYR A 94 -26.29 -14.11 -13.20
N ASN A 95 -26.95 -13.36 -12.32
CA ASN A 95 -28.23 -13.77 -11.74
C ASN A 95 -29.43 -13.32 -12.60
N SER A 96 -29.22 -12.32 -13.44
CA SER A 96 -30.22 -11.80 -14.37
C SER A 96 -29.85 -12.22 -15.78
N THR A 97 -30.41 -13.34 -16.23
CA THR A 97 -30.18 -13.84 -17.59
C THR A 97 -31.23 -13.25 -18.53
N LYS A 98 -30.79 -12.72 -19.66
CA LYS A 98 -31.72 -12.33 -20.74
C LYS A 98 -32.44 -13.55 -21.28
N SER A 99 -33.54 -13.33 -21.98
CA SER A 99 -34.35 -14.40 -22.59
C SER A 99 -33.58 -15.28 -23.59
N ASP A 100 -32.42 -14.84 -24.06
CA ASP A 100 -31.49 -15.55 -24.96
C ASP A 100 -30.44 -16.39 -24.22
N GLY A 101 -30.48 -16.41 -22.89
CA GLY A 101 -29.53 -17.16 -22.04
C GLY A 101 -28.20 -16.43 -21.78
N THR A 102 -28.06 -15.17 -22.21
CA THR A 102 -26.87 -14.36 -21.94
C THR A 102 -27.00 -13.57 -20.65
N ALA A 103 -25.86 -13.35 -19.96
CA ALA A 103 -25.80 -12.49 -18.78
C ALA A 103 -26.16 -11.04 -19.14
N GLN A 104 -26.90 -10.38 -18.25
CA GLN A 104 -27.17 -8.95 -18.42
C GLN A 104 -25.89 -8.17 -18.14
N ILE A 105 -25.57 -7.23 -19.03
CA ILE A 105 -24.41 -6.36 -18.89
C ILE A 105 -24.92 -4.96 -18.63
N THR A 106 -24.45 -4.37 -17.53
CA THR A 106 -24.64 -2.96 -17.20
C THR A 106 -23.28 -2.26 -17.19
N ALA A 107 -23.24 -0.94 -17.20
CA ALA A 107 -22.02 -0.18 -17.05
C ALA A 107 -21.94 0.40 -15.64
N PHE A 108 -20.73 0.44 -15.06
CA PHE A 108 -20.48 1.17 -13.83
C PHE A 108 -19.43 2.25 -14.06
N ALA A 109 -19.58 3.35 -13.33
CA ALA A 109 -18.61 4.44 -13.25
C ALA A 109 -18.26 4.70 -11.79
N GLN A 110 -16.95 4.91 -11.53
CA GLN A 110 -16.43 5.14 -10.19
C GLN A 110 -15.35 6.19 -10.23
#